data_848089ed7c8045c490604623dcf4fd8a
#
_entry.id   848089ed7c8045c490604623dcf4fd8a
#
_cell.length_a   1.000
_cell.length_b   1.000
_cell.length_c   1.000
_cell.angle_alpha   90.00
_cell.angle_beta   90.00
_cell.angle_gamma   90.00
#
_symmetry.space_group_name_H-M   'P 1'
#
loop_
_entity.id
_entity.type
_entity.pdbx_description
1 polymer ?
#
loop_
_entity_poly.entity_id
_entity_poly.type
_entity_poly.pdbx_seq_one_letter_code
_entity_poly.pdbx_strand_id
1 'polypeptide(L)'
;NAGVYVYRDDSSFGAALKKSVWIDGECIGETAKGVFFYQEVEGNKEHRISTESEFSANDIVMYLETKKLYFIRQYIKIGVFVGGAGLEIKDTVEGIKEVSKLKLAKKGICGNS
;
A
#
# COMPACT_ATOMS: atom_id res chain seq x y z
N ASN A 1 -8.49 -1.14 -17.57
CA ASN A 1 -8.20 -0.94 -16.14
C ASN A 1 -6.73 -0.62 -15.92
N ALA A 2 -6.42 -0.09 -14.77
CA ALA A 2 -5.07 0.08 -14.28
C ALA A 2 -4.81 -0.93 -13.17
N GLY A 3 -3.54 -1.26 -12.91
CA GLY A 3 -3.16 -2.16 -11.84
C GLY A 3 -2.37 -1.43 -10.75
N VAL A 4 -2.70 -1.69 -9.50
CA VAL A 4 -2.02 -1.08 -8.37
C VAL A 4 -1.42 -2.16 -7.49
N TYR A 5 -0.11 -2.06 -7.26
CA TYR A 5 0.61 -2.87 -6.28
C TYR A 5 0.88 -2.03 -5.05
N VAL A 6 0.47 -2.51 -3.89
CA VAL A 6 0.82 -1.88 -2.61
C VAL A 6 1.60 -2.92 -1.82
N TYR A 7 2.78 -2.56 -1.36
CA TYR A 7 3.66 -3.57 -0.77
C TYR A 7 4.43 -3.06 0.45
N ARG A 8 4.77 -4.00 1.33
CA ARG A 8 5.71 -3.82 2.43
C ARG A 8 6.97 -4.60 2.12
N ASP A 9 8.11 -3.94 2.14
CA ASP A 9 9.37 -4.61 1.93
C ASP A 9 9.71 -5.54 3.10
N ASP A 10 10.82 -6.26 2.97
CA ASP A 10 11.25 -7.26 3.95
C ASP A 10 12.13 -6.66 5.05
N SER A 11 11.91 -5.39 5.38
CA SER A 11 12.63 -4.71 6.43
C SER A 11 12.23 -5.22 7.81
N SER A 12 13.22 -5.36 8.70
CA SER A 12 12.95 -5.73 10.09
C SER A 12 12.34 -4.58 10.89
N PHE A 13 12.48 -3.34 10.44
CA PHE A 13 11.93 -2.20 11.15
C PHE A 13 10.40 -2.24 11.08
N GLY A 14 9.75 -2.28 12.24
CA GLY A 14 8.29 -2.35 12.31
C GLY A 14 7.71 -3.68 11.83
N ALA A 15 8.52 -4.73 11.73
CA ALA A 15 8.11 -6.01 11.13
C ALA A 15 6.90 -6.66 11.81
N ALA A 16 6.70 -6.42 13.11
CA ALA A 16 5.57 -6.99 13.85
C ALA A 16 4.25 -6.23 13.60
N LEU A 17 4.31 -5.06 12.97
CA LEU A 17 3.13 -4.21 12.78
C LEU A 17 2.42 -4.56 11.49
N LYS A 18 1.09 -4.65 11.57
CA LYS A 18 0.22 -4.81 10.40
C LYS A 18 -0.52 -3.50 10.21
N LYS A 19 -0.61 -3.05 8.97
CA LYS A 19 -1.22 -1.76 8.64
C LYS A 19 -2.18 -1.90 7.48
N SER A 20 -3.37 -1.35 7.66
CA SER A 20 -4.45 -1.42 6.67
C SER A 20 -4.19 -0.55 5.46
N VAL A 21 -4.72 -0.98 4.31
CA VAL A 21 -4.68 -0.24 3.05
C VAL A 21 -6.09 -0.15 2.49
N TRP A 22 -6.46 1.02 2.02
CA TRP A 22 -7.74 1.26 1.34
C TRP A 22 -7.47 1.88 -0.02
N ILE A 23 -8.31 1.58 -1.00
CA ILE A 23 -8.32 2.28 -2.28
C ILE A 23 -9.73 2.82 -2.48
N ASP A 24 -9.85 4.14 -2.62
CA ASP A 24 -11.13 4.85 -2.74
C ASP A 24 -12.08 4.51 -1.58
N GLY A 25 -11.53 4.37 -0.38
CA GLY A 25 -12.29 4.05 0.81
C GLY A 25 -12.65 2.58 0.96
N GLU A 26 -12.30 1.75 -0.01
CA GLU A 26 -12.57 0.31 0.03
C GLU A 26 -11.36 -0.44 0.59
N CYS A 27 -11.60 -1.28 1.57
CA CYS A 27 -10.53 -2.05 2.22
C CYS A 27 -9.90 -3.06 1.26
N ILE A 28 -8.58 -3.06 1.18
CA ILE A 28 -7.80 -4.07 0.47
C ILE A 28 -7.31 -5.13 1.46
N GLY A 29 -6.93 -4.74 2.65
CA GLY A 29 -6.45 -5.63 3.69
C GLY A 29 -5.34 -5.00 4.50
N GLU A 30 -4.76 -5.79 5.41
CA GLU A 30 -3.62 -5.37 6.20
C GLU A 30 -2.34 -5.95 5.61
N THR A 31 -1.35 -5.08 5.40
CA THR A 31 -0.02 -5.54 4.98
C THR A 31 0.75 -6.04 6.19
N ALA A 32 1.71 -6.91 5.91
CA ALA A 32 2.70 -7.37 6.87
C ALA A 32 4.06 -7.37 6.18
N LYS A 33 5.12 -7.58 6.95
CA LYS A 33 6.48 -7.68 6.41
C LYS A 33 6.51 -8.65 5.22
N GLY A 34 7.06 -8.19 4.11
CA GLY A 34 7.33 -9.05 2.96
C GLY A 34 6.14 -9.46 2.12
N VAL A 35 5.03 -8.71 2.16
CA VAL A 35 3.85 -9.02 1.36
C VAL A 35 3.46 -7.87 0.45
N PHE A 36 2.69 -8.20 -0.58
CA PHE A 36 2.08 -7.18 -1.43
C PHE A 36 0.64 -7.53 -1.76
N PHE A 37 -0.13 -6.51 -2.07
CA PHE A 37 -1.48 -6.63 -2.64
C PHE A 37 -1.43 -6.16 -4.08
N TYR A 38 -2.26 -6.78 -4.91
CA TYR A 38 -2.50 -6.31 -6.27
C TYR A 38 -4.00 -6.06 -6.43
N GLN A 39 -4.36 -4.88 -6.93
CA GLN A 39 -5.76 -4.52 -7.14
C GLN A 39 -5.92 -3.84 -8.49
N GLU A 40 -6.84 -4.36 -9.31
CA GLU A 40 -7.25 -3.67 -10.52
C GLU A 40 -8.24 -2.57 -10.17
N VAL A 41 -8.11 -1.43 -10.83
CA VAL A 41 -9.00 -0.29 -10.65
C VAL A 41 -9.34 0.30 -12.02
N GLU A 42 -10.41 1.08 -12.08
CA GLU A 42 -10.80 1.75 -13.30
C GLU A 42 -9.68 2.69 -13.75
N GLY A 43 -9.31 2.62 -15.03
CA GLY A 43 -8.27 3.48 -15.58
C GLY A 43 -8.76 4.86 -15.96
N ASN A 44 -7.82 5.76 -16.22
CA ASN A 44 -8.06 7.13 -16.67
C ASN A 44 -8.91 7.95 -15.70
N LYS A 45 -8.62 7.80 -14.41
CA LYS A 45 -9.24 8.62 -13.37
C LYS A 45 -8.36 8.65 -12.13
N GLU A 46 -8.66 9.58 -11.24
CA GLU A 46 -7.97 9.67 -9.96
C GLU A 46 -8.48 8.62 -8.99
N HIS A 47 -7.55 8.10 -8.18
CA HIS A 47 -7.85 7.18 -7.11
C HIS A 47 -7.14 7.65 -5.86
N ARG A 48 -7.74 7.39 -4.70
CA ARG A 48 -7.14 7.67 -3.40
C ARG A 48 -6.67 6.38 -2.79
N ILE A 49 -5.37 6.30 -2.50
CA ILE A 49 -4.79 5.17 -1.79
C ILE A 49 -4.48 5.65 -0.38
N SER A 50 -4.95 4.92 0.62
CA SER A 50 -4.87 5.34 2.01
C SER A 50 -4.28 4.25 2.88
N THR A 51 -3.56 4.66 3.92
CA THR A 51 -3.11 3.74 4.95
C THR A 51 -3.28 4.39 6.32
N GLU A 52 -3.35 3.60 7.35
CA GLU A 52 -3.54 4.11 8.70
C GLU A 52 -2.26 4.73 9.24
N SER A 53 -2.43 5.72 10.10
CA SER A 53 -1.36 6.43 10.78
C SER A 53 -1.77 6.62 12.23
N GLU A 54 -0.87 7.16 13.06
CA GLU A 54 -1.11 7.28 14.50
C GLU A 54 -2.32 8.14 14.84
N PHE A 55 -2.47 9.27 14.15
CA PHE A 55 -3.52 10.24 14.45
C PHE A 55 -4.57 10.36 13.35
N SER A 56 -4.24 10.00 12.14
CA SER A 56 -5.14 10.10 10.99
C SER A 56 -4.63 9.20 9.86
N ALA A 57 -5.50 8.91 8.90
CA ALA A 57 -5.07 8.17 7.72
C ALA A 57 -4.12 9.01 6.89
N ASN A 58 -3.15 8.36 6.25
CA ASN A 58 -2.28 8.97 5.25
C ASN A 58 -2.80 8.60 3.87
N ASP A 59 -3.02 9.60 3.05
CA ASP A 59 -3.58 9.42 1.71
C ASP A 59 -2.64 9.94 0.64
N ILE A 60 -2.66 9.27 -0.51
CA ILE A 60 -2.15 9.85 -1.74
C ILE A 60 -3.24 9.77 -2.80
N VAL A 61 -3.34 10.80 -3.62
CA VAL A 61 -4.28 10.83 -4.74
C VAL A 61 -3.47 10.80 -6.01
N MET A 62 -3.78 9.86 -6.89
CA MET A 62 -3.02 9.63 -8.12
C MET A 62 -3.96 9.46 -9.30
N TYR A 63 -3.61 10.05 -10.43
CA TYR A 63 -4.27 9.74 -11.68
C TYR A 63 -3.68 8.47 -12.25
N LEU A 64 -4.51 7.45 -12.46
CA LEU A 64 -4.05 6.14 -12.94
C LEU A 64 -4.53 5.91 -14.36
N GLU A 65 -3.60 5.74 -15.28
CA GLU A 65 -3.91 5.51 -16.69
C GLU A 65 -4.20 4.05 -16.95
N THR A 66 -5.17 3.81 -17.85
CA THR A 66 -5.52 2.46 -18.25
C THR A 66 -4.31 1.72 -18.85
N LYS A 67 -4.23 0.42 -18.62
CA LYS A 67 -3.15 -0.48 -19.11
C LYS A 67 -1.78 -0.17 -18.51
N LYS A 68 -1.72 0.55 -17.40
CA LYS A 68 -0.47 0.81 -16.69
C LYS A 68 -0.48 0.17 -15.31
N LEU A 69 0.72 -0.10 -14.79
CA LEU A 69 0.93 -0.64 -13.45
C LEU A 69 1.57 0.42 -12.58
N TYR A 70 1.13 0.50 -11.35
CA TYR A 70 1.63 1.48 -10.38
C TYR A 70 2.10 0.75 -9.13
N PHE A 71 3.18 1.24 -8.55
CA PHE A 71 3.84 0.59 -7.40
C PHE A 71 3.92 1.57 -6.25
N ILE A 72 3.34 1.18 -5.12
CA ILE A 72 3.28 2.02 -3.93
C ILE A 72 3.85 1.22 -2.76
N ARG A 73 4.92 1.74 -2.18
CA ARG A 73 5.54 1.14 -1.00
C ARG A 73 4.88 1.71 0.24
N GLN A 74 4.40 0.83 1.10
CA GLN A 74 3.96 1.20 2.44
C GLN A 74 5.14 1.00 3.38
N TYR A 75 5.41 1.98 4.22
CA TYR A 75 6.51 1.90 5.18
C TYR A 75 6.01 2.28 6.56
N ILE A 76 6.75 1.83 7.59
CA ILE A 76 6.39 2.10 8.97
C ILE A 76 7.11 3.38 9.42
N LYS A 77 6.38 4.26 10.10
CA LYS A 77 6.90 5.47 10.71
C LYS A 77 7.02 5.31 12.21
N ILE A 78 7.98 6.00 12.82
CA ILE A 78 8.05 6.11 14.27
C ILE A 78 6.91 7.04 14.71
N GLY A 79 6.07 6.55 15.63
CA GLY A 79 4.98 7.32 16.19
C GLY A 79 5.28 7.82 17.59
N VAL A 80 4.37 8.59 18.15
CA VAL A 80 4.47 9.08 19.53
C VAL A 80 4.06 8.00 20.52
N PHE A 81 2.95 7.31 20.24
CA PHE A 81 2.40 6.26 21.08
C PHE A 81 2.48 4.90 20.43
N VAL A 82 2.20 4.83 19.13
CA VAL A 82 2.24 3.59 18.34
C VAL A 82 2.91 3.90 17.01
N GLY A 83 3.31 2.87 16.30
CA GLY A 83 3.83 3.05 14.93
C GLY A 83 2.73 3.40 13.97
N GLY A 84 2.99 4.34 13.07
CA GLY A 84 2.11 4.67 11.96
C GLY A 84 2.65 4.14 10.64
N ALA A 85 1.98 4.45 9.55
CA ALA A 85 2.43 4.06 8.23
C ALA A 85 2.38 5.24 7.26
N GLY A 86 3.21 5.17 6.22
CA GLY A 86 3.20 6.13 5.12
C GLY A 86 3.22 5.39 3.80
N LEU A 87 3.00 6.15 2.72
CA LEU A 87 2.96 5.62 1.36
C LEU A 87 3.98 6.37 0.50
N GLU A 88 4.64 5.64 -0.39
CA GLU A 88 5.66 6.19 -1.26
C GLU A 88 5.46 5.63 -2.67
N ILE A 89 5.35 6.50 -3.66
CA ILE A 89 5.22 6.08 -5.05
C ILE A 89 6.59 5.66 -5.56
N LYS A 90 6.68 4.46 -6.13
CA LYS A 90 7.91 3.93 -6.70
C LYS A 90 7.80 3.87 -8.22
N ASP A 91 8.92 4.05 -8.92
CA ASP A 91 8.92 3.86 -10.36
C ASP A 91 8.73 2.37 -10.70
N THR A 92 8.35 2.12 -11.95
CA THR A 92 8.00 0.78 -12.40
C THR A 92 9.16 -0.21 -12.28
N VAL A 93 10.36 0.21 -12.64
CA VAL A 93 11.53 -0.69 -12.63
C VAL A 93 11.85 -1.12 -11.21
N GLU A 94 11.92 -0.16 -10.28
CA GLU A 94 12.20 -0.45 -8.88
C GLU A 94 11.07 -1.24 -8.23
N GLY A 95 9.82 -0.86 -8.54
CA GLY A 95 8.64 -1.54 -8.01
C GLY A 95 8.59 -3.01 -8.40
N ILE A 96 8.83 -3.32 -9.66
CA ILE A 96 8.88 -4.71 -10.14
C ILE A 96 9.97 -5.48 -9.41
N LYS A 97 11.15 -4.89 -9.29
CA LYS A 97 12.28 -5.53 -8.62
C LYS A 97 11.96 -5.86 -7.16
N GLU A 98 11.33 -4.92 -6.45
CA GLU A 98 11.00 -5.12 -5.04
C GLU A 98 9.87 -6.12 -4.86
N VAL A 99 8.78 -5.97 -5.60
CA VAL A 99 7.60 -6.84 -5.49
C VAL A 99 7.93 -8.28 -5.86
N SER A 100 8.84 -8.49 -6.81
CA SER A 100 9.21 -9.85 -7.24
C SER A 100 9.79 -10.71 -6.13
N LYS A 101 10.26 -10.11 -5.05
CA LYS A 101 10.83 -10.81 -3.89
C LYS A 101 9.81 -11.07 -2.79
N LEU A 102 8.59 -10.59 -2.95
CA LEU A 102 7.58 -10.60 -1.90
C LEU A 102 6.50 -11.64 -2.20
N LYS A 103 5.62 -11.86 -1.22
CA LYS A 103 4.52 -12.81 -1.35
C LYS A 103 3.21 -12.07 -1.54
N LEU A 104 2.39 -12.58 -2.45
CA LEU A 104 1.05 -12.03 -2.68
C LEU A 104 0.16 -12.33 -1.49
N ALA A 105 -0.48 -11.29 -0.95
CA ALA A 105 -1.48 -11.42 0.10
C ALA A 105 -2.88 -11.42 -0.51
N LYS A 106 -3.80 -12.11 0.15
CA LYS A 106 -5.20 -12.09 -0.25
C LYS A 106 -5.87 -10.85 0.31
N LYS A 107 -6.84 -10.32 -0.43
CA LYS A 107 -7.71 -9.25 0.07
C LYS A 107 -8.30 -9.67 1.42
N GLY A 108 -8.22 -8.78 2.40
CA GLY A 108 -8.56 -9.10 3.76
C GLY A 108 -9.43 -8.06 4.44
N ILE A 109 -9.33 -8.00 5.75
CA ILE A 109 -10.11 -7.09 6.60
C ILE A 109 -9.17 -6.00 7.10
N CYS A 110 -9.64 -4.76 7.09
CA CYS A 110 -8.89 -3.62 7.60
C CYS A 110 -9.24 -3.36 9.06
N GLY A 111 -8.28 -2.79 9.76
CA GLY A 111 -8.53 -2.26 11.08
C GLY A 111 -9.28 -0.93 11.00
N ASN A 112 -9.50 -0.30 12.15
CA ASN A 112 -10.13 1.01 12.20
C ASN A 112 -9.19 2.07 11.65
N SER A 113 -9.73 2.93 10.81
CA SER A 113 -8.98 4.05 10.25
C SER A 113 -8.75 5.15 11.28
#